data_e12a0ca4c8028fb34c5169a0e2040b4a
#
_entry.id   e12a0ca4c8028fb34c5169a0e2040b4a
#
_cell.length_a   1.000
_cell.length_b   1.000
_cell.length_c   1.000
_cell.angle_alpha   90.00
_cell.angle_beta   90.00
_cell.angle_gamma   90.00
#
_symmetry.space_group_name_H-M   'P 1'
#
loop_
_entity.id
_entity.type
_entity.pdbx_description
1 polymer ?
#
loop_
_entity_poly.entity_id
_entity_poly.type
_entity_poly.pdbx_seq_one_letter_code
_entity_poly.pdbx_strand_id
1 'polypeptide(L)'
;MRPSPEAGAPGAGPGGPAAWVYLLRCLADDSLYTGWTVDLDRRLAAHRSGAGSRYTRTRLPVELAAALPMPDAGAARREEARIKRLTRAEKLALIAEQP
;
A
#
# COMPACT_ATOMS: atom_id res chain seq x y z
N MET A 1 -9.98 19.95 6.97
CA MET A 1 -9.70 19.42 7.20
C MET A 1 -9.55 19.05 7.55
N ARG A 2 -9.67 18.96 6.99
CA ARG A 2 -9.30 18.16 7.22
C ARG A 2 -8.95 18.13 6.98
N PRO A 3 -8.95 18.21 6.73
CA PRO A 3 -8.57 17.64 6.45
C PRO A 3 -8.55 17.22 6.49
N SER A 4 -8.70 17.10 6.28
CA SER A 4 -8.66 16.43 6.36
C SER A 4 -8.68 16.19 6.43
N PRO A 5 -8.85 16.18 6.28
CA PRO A 5 -8.81 15.64 6.21
C PRO A 5 -8.98 15.68 5.90
N GLU A 6 -9.17 15.69 5.62
CA GLU A 6 -9.15 15.53 5.46
C GLU A 6 -9.02 15.37 4.98
N ALA A 7 -9.69 15.78 4.76
CA ALA A 7 -9.07 15.45 4.15
C ALA A 7 -8.39 14.89 4.19
N GLY A 8 -8.50 15.13 4.15
CA GLY A 8 -7.50 14.43 4.18
C GLY A 8 -7.15 13.02 4.30
N ALA A 9 -7.88 12.21 4.89
CA ALA A 9 -7.54 10.80 4.97
C ALA A 9 -7.57 10.15 3.59
N PRO A 10 -6.49 9.43 3.18
CA PRO A 10 -6.50 8.76 1.89
C PRO A 10 -7.66 7.78 1.79
N GLY A 11 -8.35 7.81 0.66
CA GLY A 11 -9.47 6.92 0.39
C GLY A 11 -10.76 7.28 1.07
N ALA A 12 -10.78 8.35 1.86
CA ALA A 12 -11.98 8.76 2.59
C ALA A 12 -12.72 9.86 1.85
N GLY A 13 -14.03 9.85 1.92
CA GLY A 13 -14.88 10.92 1.45
C GLY A 13 -15.15 10.91 -0.04
N PRO A 14 -16.10 11.78 -0.47
CA PRO A 14 -16.46 11.92 -1.88
C PRO A 14 -15.26 12.43 -2.69
N GLY A 15 -15.08 11.89 -3.88
CA GLY A 15 -14.00 12.27 -4.76
C GLY A 15 -12.64 11.71 -4.44
N GLY A 16 -12.51 11.01 -3.31
CA GLY A 16 -11.26 10.34 -2.97
C GLY A 16 -11.17 8.97 -3.62
N PRO A 17 -9.99 8.33 -3.55
CA PRO A 17 -9.84 6.97 -4.05
C PRO A 17 -10.70 6.01 -3.24
N ALA A 18 -11.29 5.02 -3.92
CA ALA A 18 -12.10 4.00 -3.27
C ALA A 18 -11.25 2.84 -2.75
N ALA A 19 -10.03 2.69 -3.27
CA ALA A 19 -9.12 1.63 -2.87
C ALA A 19 -7.69 2.04 -3.17
N TRP A 20 -6.75 1.25 -2.67
CA TRP A 20 -5.32 1.51 -2.82
C TRP A 20 -4.57 0.22 -3.09
N VAL A 21 -3.58 0.29 -3.97
CA VAL A 21 -2.51 -0.69 -4.01
C VAL A 21 -1.32 -0.08 -3.30
N TYR A 22 -0.67 -0.84 -2.45
CA TYR A 22 0.47 -0.33 -1.68
C TYR A 22 1.63 -1.31 -1.75
N LEU A 23 2.84 -0.76 -1.65
CA LEU A 23 4.05 -1.55 -1.51
C LEU A 23 4.71 -1.17 -0.19
N LEU A 24 5.10 -2.19 0.56
CA LEU A 24 5.81 -2.02 1.82
C LEU A 24 7.24 -2.52 1.65
N ARG A 25 8.17 -1.80 2.28
CA ARG A 25 9.54 -2.26 2.42
C ARG A 25 9.69 -2.89 3.79
N CYS A 26 10.15 -4.13 3.81
CA CYS A 26 10.41 -4.85 5.05
C CYS A 26 11.86 -4.62 5.43
N LEU A 27 12.10 -3.89 6.51
CA LEU A 27 13.46 -3.44 6.82
C LEU A 27 14.35 -4.55 7.33
N ALA A 28 13.77 -5.65 7.83
CA ALA A 28 14.56 -6.77 8.33
C ALA A 28 15.40 -7.43 7.23
N ASP A 29 14.87 -7.50 6.01
CA ASP A 29 15.55 -8.20 4.91
C ASP A 29 15.51 -7.42 3.59
N ASP A 30 15.01 -6.18 3.62
CA ASP A 30 14.90 -5.29 2.46
C ASP A 30 13.99 -5.84 1.36
N SER A 31 13.08 -6.74 1.71
CA SER A 31 12.12 -7.27 0.74
C SER A 31 10.95 -6.33 0.55
N LEU A 32 10.19 -6.54 -0.53
CA LEU A 32 9.03 -5.74 -0.86
C LEU A 32 7.77 -6.60 -0.78
N TYR A 33 6.73 -6.04 -0.18
CA TYR A 33 5.42 -6.67 -0.08
C TYR A 33 4.39 -5.82 -0.82
N THR A 34 3.55 -6.44 -1.64
CA THR A 34 2.49 -5.76 -2.39
C THR A 34 1.13 -6.21 -1.88
N GLY A 35 0.26 -5.25 -1.61
CA GLY A 35 -1.10 -5.54 -1.17
C GLY A 35 -2.08 -4.50 -1.69
N TRP A 36 -3.37 -4.71 -1.39
CA TRP A 36 -4.40 -3.73 -1.70
C TRP A 36 -5.35 -3.61 -0.51
N THR A 37 -6.04 -2.47 -0.40
CA THR A 37 -6.97 -2.23 0.69
C THR A 37 -7.94 -1.11 0.31
N VAL A 38 -9.07 -1.07 1.00
CA VAL A 38 -9.98 0.08 0.91
C VAL A 38 -9.73 1.10 2.02
N ASP A 39 -8.89 0.77 3.00
CA ASP A 39 -8.55 1.66 4.12
C ASP A 39 -7.04 1.59 4.36
N LEU A 40 -6.31 2.49 3.72
CA LEU A 40 -4.85 2.46 3.73
C LEU A 40 -4.27 2.63 5.13
N ASP A 41 -4.76 3.61 5.89
CA ASP A 41 -4.21 3.90 7.22
C ASP A 41 -4.40 2.73 8.16
N ARG A 42 -5.59 2.14 8.14
CA ARG A 42 -5.90 1.00 9.00
C ARG A 42 -5.04 -0.20 8.62
N ARG A 43 -4.86 -0.43 7.32
CA ARG A 43 -4.07 -1.57 6.86
C ARG A 43 -2.60 -1.42 7.20
N LEU A 44 -2.07 -0.19 7.08
CA LEU A 44 -0.69 0.09 7.47
C LEU A 44 -0.48 -0.12 8.97
N ALA A 45 -1.44 0.32 9.79
CA ALA A 45 -1.38 0.11 11.23
C ALA A 45 -1.35 -1.39 11.56
N ALA A 46 -2.17 -2.18 10.86
CA ALA A 46 -2.18 -3.63 11.04
C ALA A 46 -0.84 -4.25 10.69
N HIS A 47 -0.24 -3.87 9.55
CA HIS A 47 1.06 -4.39 9.17
C HIS A 47 2.14 -4.03 10.20
N ARG A 48 2.15 -2.78 10.67
CA ARG A 48 3.14 -2.31 11.63
C ARG A 48 3.04 -3.03 12.97
N SER A 49 1.83 -3.45 13.36
CA SER A 49 1.63 -4.17 14.62
C SER A 49 1.85 -5.67 14.48
N GLY A 50 2.13 -6.16 13.28
CA GLY A 50 2.32 -7.58 13.04
C GLY A 50 1.05 -8.35 12.71
N ALA A 51 -0.09 -7.66 12.55
CA ALA A 51 -1.37 -8.29 12.28
C ALA A 51 -1.78 -8.24 10.81
N GLY A 52 -0.96 -7.65 9.94
CA GLY A 52 -1.36 -7.40 8.56
C GLY A 52 -1.26 -8.61 7.65
N SER A 53 -0.17 -9.36 7.73
CA SER A 53 0.01 -10.57 6.93
C SER A 53 1.10 -11.42 7.56
N ARG A 54 1.09 -12.68 7.17
CA ARG A 54 2.12 -13.62 7.63
C ARG A 54 3.50 -13.20 7.11
N TYR A 55 3.57 -12.71 5.89
CA TYR A 55 4.83 -12.28 5.28
C TYR A 55 5.46 -11.12 6.05
N THR A 56 4.69 -10.05 6.29
CA THR A 56 5.23 -8.86 6.94
C THR A 56 5.46 -9.07 8.43
N ARG A 57 4.67 -9.92 9.08
CA ARG A 57 4.79 -10.19 10.51
C ARG A 57 6.18 -10.67 10.90
N THR A 58 6.81 -11.48 10.06
CA THR A 58 8.14 -12.03 10.35
C THR A 58 9.26 -11.15 9.82
N ARG A 59 8.94 -9.99 9.25
CA ARG A 59 9.92 -9.10 8.60
C ARG A 59 9.80 -7.66 9.05
N LEU A 60 9.27 -7.46 10.25
CA LEU A 60 9.15 -6.11 10.81
C LEU A 60 10.53 -5.52 11.12
N PRO A 61 10.66 -4.21 11.15
CA PRO A 61 9.62 -3.22 10.88
C PRO A 61 9.37 -3.05 9.39
N VAL A 62 8.20 -2.49 9.05
CA VAL A 62 7.84 -2.20 7.67
C VAL A 62 7.59 -0.70 7.50
N GLU A 63 7.83 -0.20 6.29
CA GLU A 63 7.52 1.18 5.94
C GLU A 63 6.81 1.22 4.60
N LEU A 64 6.00 2.26 4.40
CA LEU A 64 5.28 2.45 3.15
C LEU A 64 6.26 2.94 2.09
N ALA A 65 6.40 2.17 1.00
CA ALA A 65 7.27 2.55 -0.12
C ALA A 65 6.47 3.25 -1.22
N ALA A 66 5.22 2.85 -1.46
CA ALA A 66 4.37 3.48 -2.47
C ALA A 66 2.91 3.21 -2.16
N ALA A 67 2.05 4.17 -2.51
CA ALA A 67 0.60 4.03 -2.39
C ALA A 67 -0.02 4.53 -3.69
N LEU A 68 -0.76 3.67 -4.38
CA LEU A 68 -1.35 3.94 -5.68
C LEU A 68 -2.87 4.02 -5.53
N PRO A 69 -3.49 5.18 -5.79
CA PRO A 69 -4.94 5.30 -5.66
C PRO A 69 -5.65 4.55 -6.78
N MET A 70 -6.76 3.90 -6.45
CA MET A 70 -7.56 3.14 -7.40
C MET A 70 -9.01 3.56 -7.33
N PRO A 71 -9.74 3.50 -8.46
CA PRO A 71 -11.14 3.93 -8.49
C PRO A 71 -12.09 2.96 -7.77
N ASP A 72 -11.71 1.70 -7.63
CA ASP A 72 -12.54 0.71 -6.95
C ASP A 72 -11.69 -0.50 -6.54
N ALA A 73 -12.30 -1.40 -5.78
CA ALA A 73 -11.61 -2.59 -5.26
C ALA A 73 -11.21 -3.55 -6.39
N GLY A 74 -12.02 -3.63 -7.45
CA GLY A 74 -11.70 -4.49 -8.59
C GLY A 74 -10.43 -4.04 -9.30
N ALA A 75 -10.32 -2.73 -9.53
CA ALA A 75 -9.11 -2.15 -10.13
C ALA A 75 -7.90 -2.39 -9.23
N ALA A 76 -8.07 -2.24 -7.92
CA ALA A 76 -6.97 -2.46 -6.98
C ALA A 76 -6.48 -3.91 -7.01
N ARG A 77 -7.41 -4.87 -7.05
CA ARG A 77 -7.02 -6.27 -7.11
C ARG A 77 -6.29 -6.62 -8.40
N ARG A 78 -6.74 -6.07 -9.54
CA ARG A 78 -6.06 -6.31 -10.82
C ARG A 78 -4.66 -5.72 -10.82
N GLU A 79 -4.53 -4.49 -10.29
CA GLU A 79 -3.23 -3.83 -10.24
C GLU A 79 -2.27 -4.53 -9.27
N GLU A 80 -2.78 -4.98 -8.12
CA GLU A 80 -1.97 -5.77 -7.20
C GLU A 80 -1.42 -7.02 -7.89
N ALA A 81 -2.28 -7.73 -8.60
CA ALA A 81 -1.85 -8.95 -9.29
C ALA A 81 -0.80 -8.65 -10.36
N ARG A 82 -0.96 -7.53 -11.09
CA ARG A 82 0.01 -7.11 -12.09
C ARG A 82 1.36 -6.81 -11.45
N ILE A 83 1.35 -6.03 -10.37
CA ILE A 83 2.58 -5.61 -9.70
C ILE A 83 3.30 -6.81 -9.07
N LYS A 84 2.56 -7.77 -8.54
CA LYS A 84 3.16 -8.97 -7.95
C LYS A 84 3.99 -9.77 -8.96
N ARG A 85 3.71 -9.62 -10.25
CA ARG A 85 4.45 -10.31 -11.31
C ARG A 85 5.70 -9.55 -11.76
N LEU A 86 5.87 -8.31 -11.32
CA LEU A 86 7.04 -7.52 -11.68
C LEU A 86 8.29 -8.06 -10.99
N THR A 87 9.43 -7.87 -11.63
CA THR A 87 10.71 -8.14 -10.99
C THR A 87 10.96 -7.13 -9.87
N ARG A 88 11.91 -7.41 -9.00
CA ARG A 88 12.30 -6.46 -7.97
C ARG A 88 12.72 -5.12 -8.57
N ALA A 89 13.53 -5.15 -9.63
CA ALA A 89 13.99 -3.92 -10.29
C ALA A 89 12.80 -3.10 -10.82
N GLU A 90 11.80 -3.77 -11.41
CA GLU A 90 10.60 -3.09 -11.90
C GLU A 90 9.78 -2.50 -10.77
N LYS A 91 9.67 -3.20 -9.65
CA LYS A 91 8.97 -2.67 -8.47
C LYS A 91 9.68 -1.45 -7.91
N LEU A 92 11.01 -1.47 -7.85
CA LEU A 92 11.77 -0.33 -7.37
C LEU A 92 11.64 0.86 -8.31
N ALA A 93 11.58 0.63 -9.61
CA ALA A 93 11.34 1.70 -10.59
C ALA A 93 9.94 2.31 -10.38
N LEU A 94 8.94 1.47 -10.16
CA LEU A 94 7.58 1.93 -9.87
C LEU A 94 7.55 2.81 -8.61
N ILE A 95 8.23 2.39 -7.57
CA ILE A 95 8.32 3.15 -6.32
C ILE A 95 8.98 4.51 -6.57
N ALA A 96 10.04 4.53 -7.36
CA ALA A 96 10.77 5.77 -7.65
C ALA A 96 9.94 6.78 -8.44
N GLU A 97 8.92 6.33 -9.19
CA GLU A 97 8.04 7.21 -9.95
C GLU A 97 6.99 7.90 -9.08
N GLN A 98 6.80 7.45 -7.84
CA GLN A 98 5.78 8.03 -6.97
C GLN A 98 6.30 9.30 -6.30
N PRO A 99 5.40 10.32 -6.13
CA PRO A 99 5.78 11.56 -5.47
C PRO A 99 6.12 11.38 -4.00
#